data_f2c2386344efcfe1c708c1bf505c9e10
#
_entry.id   f2c2386344efcfe1c708c1bf505c9e10
#
_cell.length_a   1.000
_cell.length_b   1.000
_cell.length_c   1.000
_cell.angle_alpha   90.00
_cell.angle_beta   90.00
_cell.angle_gamma   90.00
#
_symmetry.space_group_name_H-M   'P 1'
#
loop_
_entity.id
_entity.type
_entity.pdbx_description
1 polymer ?
#
loop_
_entity_poly.entity_id
_entity_poly.type
_entity_poly.pdbx_seq_one_letter_code
_entity_poly.pdbx_strand_id
1 'polypeptide(L)'
;MDEPLSNLDAKLRVSTRTQIAALQRRLGVTTVYVTHDQVEAMTMGDRVAVMKDGVLQQVDSPLALYDTPKNLFVAGFIGSPAMNLMEGTVVDGGVKIGDYVVPIGREVLAKAEGESALTLGIRPEAFRISTDGQGIGLDIAVVEELGADSYLYGTLAGLSEEELVGAQQIVARVGARQAPAKGETVRLAADPSQVHVFSNKTEERIS
;
A
#
# COMPACT_ATOMS: atom_id res chain seq x y z
N MET A 1 -10.71 -16.13 -20.16
CA MET A 1 -10.25 -17.13 -19.18
C MET A 1 -10.75 -16.68 -17.82
N ASP A 2 -11.43 -17.57 -17.11
CA ASP A 2 -12.01 -17.27 -15.80
C ASP A 2 -11.27 -18.11 -14.75
N GLU A 3 -10.48 -17.46 -13.91
CA GLU A 3 -9.64 -18.02 -12.84
C GLU A 3 -8.87 -19.32 -13.21
N PRO A 4 -8.14 -19.38 -14.35
CA PRO A 4 -7.61 -20.64 -14.88
C PRO A 4 -6.50 -21.25 -14.02
N LEU A 5 -5.93 -20.51 -13.06
CA LEU A 5 -4.82 -20.97 -12.22
C LEU A 5 -5.22 -21.18 -10.75
N SER A 6 -6.48 -20.97 -10.39
CA SER A 6 -6.96 -21.00 -8.99
C SER A 6 -6.70 -22.35 -8.28
N ASN A 7 -6.76 -23.46 -9.01
CA ASN A 7 -6.61 -24.82 -8.46
C ASN A 7 -5.18 -25.37 -8.54
N LEU A 8 -4.17 -24.57 -8.91
CA LEU A 8 -2.80 -25.00 -9.04
C LEU A 8 -1.99 -24.73 -7.77
N ASP A 9 -1.05 -25.63 -7.47
CA ASP A 9 -0.05 -25.36 -6.44
C ASP A 9 0.86 -24.18 -6.84
N ALA A 10 1.56 -23.58 -5.87
CA ALA A 10 2.32 -22.36 -6.05
C ALA A 10 3.40 -22.48 -7.15
N LYS A 11 4.11 -23.64 -7.24
CA LYS A 11 5.18 -23.85 -8.21
C LYS A 11 4.63 -23.99 -9.63
N LEU A 12 3.55 -24.77 -9.78
CA LEU A 12 2.89 -24.98 -11.06
C LEU A 12 2.20 -23.67 -11.52
N ARG A 13 1.61 -22.89 -10.61
CA ARG A 13 1.00 -21.58 -10.90
C ARG A 13 2.00 -20.62 -11.52
N VAL A 14 3.20 -20.47 -10.95
CA VAL A 14 4.26 -19.60 -11.49
C VAL A 14 4.67 -20.04 -12.90
N SER A 15 4.92 -21.35 -13.10
CA SER A 15 5.33 -21.90 -14.40
C SER A 15 4.22 -21.69 -15.46
N THR A 16 2.98 -22.04 -15.14
CA THR A 16 1.86 -21.94 -16.08
C THR A 16 1.54 -20.49 -16.44
N ARG A 17 1.58 -19.56 -15.45
CA ARG A 17 1.43 -18.11 -15.68
C ARG A 17 2.41 -17.61 -16.73
N THR A 18 3.70 -17.94 -16.58
CA THR A 18 4.74 -17.55 -17.52
C THR A 18 4.50 -18.12 -18.94
N GLN A 19 4.06 -19.38 -19.03
CA GLN A 19 3.73 -20.02 -20.31
C GLN A 19 2.53 -19.38 -21.00
N ILE A 20 1.46 -19.07 -20.26
CA ILE A 20 0.27 -18.39 -20.80
C ILE A 20 0.64 -17.00 -21.31
N ALA A 21 1.38 -16.21 -20.54
CA ALA A 21 1.82 -14.89 -20.96
C ALA A 21 2.69 -14.92 -22.22
N ALA A 22 3.63 -15.88 -22.31
CA ALA A 22 4.47 -16.08 -23.50
C ALA A 22 3.63 -16.52 -24.71
N LEU A 23 2.65 -17.40 -24.52
CA LEU A 23 1.75 -17.87 -25.58
C LEU A 23 0.90 -16.73 -26.13
N GLN A 24 0.29 -15.95 -25.25
CA GLN A 24 -0.54 -14.78 -25.62
C GLN A 24 0.26 -13.78 -26.46
N ARG A 25 1.47 -13.42 -26.01
CA ARG A 25 2.38 -12.52 -26.77
C ARG A 25 2.73 -13.07 -28.14
N ARG A 26 3.01 -14.36 -28.25
CA ARG A 26 3.36 -15.03 -29.53
C ARG A 26 2.18 -15.06 -30.49
N LEU A 27 0.97 -15.24 -29.97
CA LEU A 27 -0.25 -15.30 -30.81
C LEU A 27 -0.79 -13.90 -31.14
N GLY A 28 -0.45 -12.87 -30.39
CA GLY A 28 -0.93 -11.50 -30.60
C GLY A 28 -2.45 -11.34 -30.43
N VAL A 29 -3.09 -12.24 -29.69
CA VAL A 29 -4.57 -12.21 -29.50
C VAL A 29 -4.93 -11.42 -28.25
N THR A 30 -6.01 -10.63 -28.36
CA THR A 30 -6.60 -9.98 -27.21
C THR A 30 -7.24 -11.02 -26.30
N THR A 31 -6.83 -11.04 -25.03
CA THR A 31 -7.27 -12.03 -24.06
C THR A 31 -7.85 -11.32 -22.83
N VAL A 32 -9.08 -11.66 -22.45
CA VAL A 32 -9.65 -11.27 -21.16
C VAL A 32 -9.35 -12.37 -20.15
N TYR A 33 -8.70 -11.97 -19.04
CA TYR A 33 -8.28 -12.86 -17.96
C TYR A 33 -8.90 -12.38 -16.65
N VAL A 34 -9.69 -13.22 -15.99
CA VAL A 34 -10.30 -12.92 -14.69
C VAL A 34 -9.54 -13.68 -13.62
N THR A 35 -9.17 -12.99 -12.56
CA THR A 35 -8.46 -13.55 -11.41
C THR A 35 -8.74 -12.73 -10.14
N HIS A 36 -8.65 -13.35 -8.99
CA HIS A 36 -8.57 -12.69 -7.69
C HIS A 36 -7.11 -12.59 -7.18
N ASP A 37 -6.15 -13.17 -7.90
CA ASP A 37 -4.72 -13.11 -7.56
C ASP A 37 -4.09 -11.86 -8.19
N GLN A 38 -3.68 -10.91 -7.33
CA GLN A 38 -3.05 -9.67 -7.77
C GLN A 38 -1.75 -9.92 -8.54
N VAL A 39 -0.96 -10.94 -8.15
CA VAL A 39 0.31 -11.25 -8.81
C VAL A 39 0.06 -11.70 -10.24
N GLU A 40 -1.02 -12.45 -10.49
CA GLU A 40 -1.43 -12.82 -11.86
C GLU A 40 -1.81 -11.58 -12.66
N ALA A 41 -2.70 -10.74 -12.13
CA ALA A 41 -3.14 -9.53 -12.81
C ALA A 41 -1.98 -8.58 -13.14
N MET A 42 -1.11 -8.33 -12.16
CA MET A 42 0.02 -7.39 -12.27
C MET A 42 1.14 -7.89 -13.19
N THR A 43 1.29 -9.22 -13.36
CA THR A 43 2.40 -9.79 -14.16
C THR A 43 2.00 -10.21 -15.57
N MET A 44 0.72 -10.46 -15.82
CA MET A 44 0.22 -10.95 -17.11
C MET A 44 -0.51 -9.86 -17.92
N GLY A 45 -1.19 -8.93 -17.24
CA GLY A 45 -2.02 -7.93 -17.90
C GLY A 45 -1.22 -6.77 -18.48
N ASP A 46 -1.51 -6.38 -19.71
CA ASP A 46 -1.09 -5.08 -20.26
C ASP A 46 -1.93 -3.95 -19.66
N ARG A 47 -3.19 -4.24 -19.37
CA ARG A 47 -4.13 -3.39 -18.63
C ARG A 47 -4.88 -4.23 -17.62
N VAL A 48 -5.10 -3.67 -16.44
CA VAL A 48 -5.84 -4.32 -15.35
C VAL A 48 -7.04 -3.46 -14.98
N ALA A 49 -8.21 -4.08 -14.89
CA ALA A 49 -9.43 -3.49 -14.39
C ALA A 49 -9.66 -3.94 -12.94
N VAL A 50 -9.63 -3.01 -12.01
CA VAL A 50 -9.96 -3.27 -10.60
C VAL A 50 -11.45 -3.04 -10.39
N MET A 51 -12.14 -4.04 -9.85
CA MET A 51 -13.59 -4.00 -9.61
C MET A 51 -13.90 -4.21 -8.13
N LYS A 52 -14.94 -3.54 -7.65
CA LYS A 52 -15.51 -3.72 -6.31
C LYS A 52 -17.03 -3.79 -6.44
N ASP A 53 -17.63 -4.85 -5.95
CA ASP A 53 -19.10 -5.04 -5.95
C ASP A 53 -19.76 -4.77 -7.32
N GLY A 54 -19.13 -5.25 -8.40
CA GLY A 54 -19.60 -5.07 -9.77
C GLY A 54 -19.33 -3.68 -10.36
N VAL A 55 -18.73 -2.75 -9.60
CA VAL A 55 -18.40 -1.38 -10.03
C VAL A 55 -16.92 -1.28 -10.38
N LEU A 56 -16.63 -0.74 -11.57
CA LEU A 56 -15.27 -0.48 -12.03
C LEU A 56 -14.65 0.68 -11.22
N GLN A 57 -13.53 0.40 -10.55
CA GLN A 57 -12.81 1.38 -9.73
C GLN A 57 -11.71 2.10 -10.53
N GLN A 58 -10.87 1.35 -11.23
CA GLN A 58 -9.81 1.90 -12.09
C GLN A 58 -9.43 0.89 -13.17
N VAL A 59 -9.05 1.38 -14.35
CA VAL A 59 -8.44 0.58 -15.43
C VAL A 59 -7.16 1.26 -15.86
N ASP A 60 -6.03 0.58 -15.68
CA ASP A 60 -4.73 1.14 -16.06
C ASP A 60 -3.69 0.03 -16.31
N SER A 61 -2.46 0.44 -16.65
CA SER A 61 -1.32 -0.47 -16.59
C SER A 61 -1.07 -0.93 -15.15
N PRO A 62 -0.51 -2.12 -14.94
CA PRO A 62 -0.17 -2.61 -13.60
C PRO A 62 0.62 -1.58 -12.77
N LEU A 63 1.65 -0.97 -13.37
CA LEU A 63 2.48 0.01 -12.68
C LEU A 63 1.68 1.27 -12.29
N ALA A 64 0.82 1.78 -13.17
CA ALA A 64 0.00 2.94 -12.85
C ALA A 64 -1.03 2.67 -11.74
N LEU A 65 -1.61 1.45 -11.66
CA LEU A 65 -2.47 1.05 -10.55
C LEU A 65 -1.71 1.05 -9.21
N TYR A 66 -0.44 0.68 -9.25
CA TYR A 66 0.42 0.66 -8.06
C TYR A 66 0.87 2.07 -7.65
N ASP A 67 1.38 2.86 -8.61
CA ASP A 67 1.99 4.17 -8.34
C ASP A 67 0.94 5.28 -8.20
N THR A 68 -0.19 5.15 -8.90
CA THR A 68 -1.21 6.20 -8.97
C THR A 68 -2.62 5.67 -8.75
N PRO A 69 -2.89 5.00 -7.60
CA PRO A 69 -4.22 4.50 -7.30
C PRO A 69 -5.22 5.65 -7.25
N LYS A 70 -6.39 5.47 -7.86
CA LYS A 70 -7.42 6.53 -7.98
C LYS A 70 -8.11 6.80 -6.64
N ASN A 71 -8.33 5.77 -5.84
CA ASN A 71 -9.07 5.87 -4.59
C ASN A 71 -8.50 4.95 -3.50
N LEU A 72 -9.03 5.06 -2.28
CA LEU A 72 -8.63 4.26 -1.12
C LEU A 72 -8.75 2.75 -1.36
N PHE A 73 -9.82 2.33 -2.07
CA PHE A 73 -10.01 0.91 -2.36
C PHE A 73 -8.87 0.35 -3.23
N VAL A 74 -8.55 1.02 -4.33
CA VAL A 74 -7.46 0.57 -5.23
C VAL A 74 -6.12 0.61 -4.49
N ALA A 75 -5.86 1.65 -3.70
CA ALA A 75 -4.64 1.79 -2.91
C ALA A 75 -4.44 0.65 -1.90
N GLY A 76 -5.50 0.30 -1.16
CA GLY A 76 -5.47 -0.78 -0.18
C GLY A 76 -5.59 -2.17 -0.80
N PHE A 77 -6.08 -2.29 -2.04
CA PHE A 77 -6.22 -3.57 -2.72
C PHE A 77 -4.96 -3.96 -3.50
N ILE A 78 -4.30 -3.02 -4.17
CA ILE A 78 -3.13 -3.28 -5.03
C ILE A 78 -1.83 -3.21 -4.23
N GLY A 79 -1.11 -4.32 -4.20
CA GLY A 79 0.19 -4.51 -3.53
C GLY A 79 0.16 -5.60 -2.47
N SER A 80 1.32 -6.24 -2.26
CA SER A 80 1.49 -7.26 -1.22
C SER A 80 2.87 -7.08 -0.57
N PRO A 81 2.91 -6.54 0.66
CA PRO A 81 1.79 -6.04 1.46
C PRO A 81 1.07 -4.84 0.82
N ALA A 82 -0.17 -4.56 1.26
CA ALA A 82 -0.95 -3.43 0.80
C ALA A 82 -0.37 -2.08 1.27
N MET A 83 -0.83 -0.98 0.67
CA MET A 83 -0.52 0.38 1.12
C MET A 83 -1.05 0.60 2.54
N ASN A 84 -0.24 1.19 3.42
CA ASN A 84 -0.73 1.67 4.71
C ASN A 84 -1.64 2.87 4.49
N LEU A 85 -2.88 2.80 4.95
CA LEU A 85 -3.87 3.87 4.84
C LEU A 85 -4.13 4.42 6.24
N MET A 86 -3.56 5.56 6.58
CA MET A 86 -3.61 6.13 7.92
C MET A 86 -4.43 7.42 7.90
N GLU A 87 -5.54 7.43 8.63
CA GLU A 87 -6.31 8.65 8.83
C GLU A 87 -5.60 9.58 9.81
N GLY A 88 -5.54 10.87 9.46
CA GLY A 88 -4.91 11.89 10.27
C GLY A 88 -5.62 13.23 10.22
N THR A 89 -5.36 14.07 11.21
CA THR A 89 -5.93 15.41 11.33
C THR A 89 -5.13 16.40 10.50
N VAL A 90 -5.82 17.22 9.70
CA VAL A 90 -5.19 18.32 8.95
C VAL A 90 -4.74 19.40 9.93
N VAL A 91 -3.48 19.77 9.83
CA VAL A 91 -2.85 20.83 10.62
C VAL A 91 -2.06 21.77 9.72
N ASP A 92 -1.55 22.87 10.25
CA ASP A 92 -0.69 23.76 9.48
C ASP A 92 0.57 22.99 9.01
N GLY A 93 0.78 23.01 7.69
CA GLY A 93 1.92 22.37 7.04
C GLY A 93 1.81 20.86 6.78
N GLY A 94 0.71 20.18 7.15
CA GLY A 94 0.60 18.74 6.88
C GLY A 94 -0.59 18.03 7.51
N VAL A 95 -0.42 16.72 7.68
CA VAL A 95 -1.40 15.83 8.31
C VAL A 95 -0.77 15.16 9.52
N LYS A 96 -1.39 15.28 10.68
CA LYS A 96 -0.91 14.70 11.93
C LYS A 96 -1.37 13.24 12.05
N ILE A 97 -0.39 12.34 12.15
CA ILE A 97 -0.56 10.91 12.41
C ILE A 97 0.10 10.59 13.76
N GLY A 98 -0.67 10.18 14.75
CA GLY A 98 -0.16 10.00 16.11
C GLY A 98 0.42 11.30 16.66
N ASP A 99 1.69 11.30 17.02
CA ASP A 99 2.43 12.46 17.53
C ASP A 99 3.25 13.21 16.45
N TYR A 100 3.25 12.72 15.20
CA TYR A 100 4.08 13.28 14.12
C TYR A 100 3.22 13.97 13.05
N VAL A 101 3.70 15.11 12.55
CA VAL A 101 3.09 15.80 11.40
C VAL A 101 3.85 15.41 10.14
N VAL A 102 3.17 14.65 9.27
CA VAL A 102 3.68 14.34 7.93
C VAL A 102 3.54 15.60 7.07
N PRO A 103 4.63 16.15 6.54
CA PRO A 103 4.56 17.38 5.76
C PRO A 103 3.84 17.14 4.42
N ILE A 104 2.83 17.94 4.12
CA ILE A 104 2.07 17.88 2.88
C ILE A 104 2.11 19.25 2.20
N GLY A 105 2.35 19.26 0.89
CA GLY A 105 2.42 20.49 0.11
C GLY A 105 1.11 21.30 0.17
N ARG A 106 1.22 22.63 0.25
CA ARG A 106 0.06 23.53 0.34
C ARG A 106 -0.94 23.36 -0.79
N GLU A 107 -0.47 23.05 -2.00
CA GLU A 107 -1.34 22.82 -3.16
C GLU A 107 -2.23 21.58 -2.98
N VAL A 108 -1.72 20.53 -2.33
CA VAL A 108 -2.48 19.32 -2.02
C VAL A 108 -3.48 19.61 -0.90
N LEU A 109 -3.06 20.29 0.18
CA LEU A 109 -3.95 20.70 1.26
C LEU A 109 -5.08 21.62 0.79
N ALA A 110 -4.82 22.49 -0.18
CA ALA A 110 -5.83 23.35 -0.77
C ALA A 110 -6.92 22.56 -1.52
N LYS A 111 -6.57 21.42 -2.15
CA LYS A 111 -7.53 20.51 -2.82
C LYS A 111 -8.43 19.76 -1.83
N ALA A 112 -8.05 19.69 -0.57
CA ALA A 112 -8.83 19.02 0.48
C ALA A 112 -10.12 19.77 0.86
N GLU A 113 -10.39 20.94 0.25
CA GLU A 113 -11.65 21.71 0.40
C GLU A 113 -12.08 21.93 1.86
N GLY A 114 -11.13 22.13 2.77
CA GLY A 114 -11.39 22.36 4.20
C GLY A 114 -11.79 21.12 4.98
N GLU A 115 -11.44 19.92 4.53
CA GLU A 115 -11.56 18.71 5.33
C GLU A 115 -10.67 18.81 6.58
N SER A 116 -11.22 18.40 7.73
CA SER A 116 -10.47 18.37 8.99
C SER A 116 -9.59 17.13 9.16
N ALA A 117 -9.85 16.09 8.38
CA ALA A 117 -9.11 14.85 8.37
C ALA A 117 -8.91 14.35 6.94
N LEU A 118 -7.77 13.74 6.69
CA LEU A 118 -7.39 13.12 5.41
C LEU A 118 -6.77 11.75 5.67
N THR A 119 -6.82 10.86 4.69
CA THR A 119 -6.11 9.59 4.76
C THR A 119 -4.80 9.68 3.98
N LEU A 120 -3.70 9.39 4.67
CA LEU A 120 -2.39 9.23 4.04
C LEU A 120 -2.15 7.79 3.63
N GLY A 121 -1.75 7.59 2.39
CA GLY A 121 -1.33 6.31 1.86
C GLY A 121 0.18 6.24 1.71
N ILE A 122 0.81 5.28 2.38
CA ILE A 122 2.26 5.09 2.31
C ILE A 122 2.56 3.61 2.07
N ARG A 123 3.30 3.30 0.99
CA ARG A 123 3.72 1.95 0.69
C ARG A 123 4.75 1.45 1.73
N PRO A 124 4.77 0.14 2.05
CA PRO A 124 5.75 -0.40 3.00
C PRO A 124 7.21 -0.09 2.65
N GLU A 125 7.56 -0.07 1.38
CA GLU A 125 8.90 0.24 0.88
C GLU A 125 9.24 1.73 0.85
N ALA A 126 8.24 2.60 0.99
CA ALA A 126 8.45 4.04 1.10
C ALA A 126 8.89 4.47 2.52
N PHE A 127 8.77 3.57 3.49
CA PHE A 127 9.28 3.81 4.83
C PHE A 127 10.77 3.52 4.96
N ARG A 128 11.41 4.28 5.81
CA ARG A 128 12.75 4.02 6.32
C ARG A 128 12.79 4.29 7.82
N ILE A 129 13.63 3.56 8.55
CA ILE A 129 13.86 3.85 9.97
C ILE A 129 14.59 5.20 10.06
N SER A 130 14.00 6.11 10.82
CA SER A 130 14.54 7.45 11.04
C SER A 130 15.81 7.37 11.88
N THR A 131 16.81 8.16 11.51
CA THR A 131 18.07 8.31 12.27
C THR A 131 18.10 9.61 13.07
N ASP A 132 17.19 10.54 12.82
CA ASP A 132 17.08 11.84 13.46
C ASP A 132 15.94 11.93 14.50
N GLY A 133 15.24 10.80 14.72
CA GLY A 133 14.12 10.72 15.65
C GLY A 133 12.83 11.35 15.13
N GLN A 134 12.79 11.80 13.87
CA GLN A 134 11.58 12.32 13.25
C GLN A 134 10.82 11.21 12.50
N GLY A 135 9.51 11.25 12.49
CA GLY A 135 8.68 10.28 11.76
C GLY A 135 7.55 9.72 12.60
N ILE A 136 6.75 8.89 11.96
CA ILE A 136 5.61 8.19 12.57
C ILE A 136 6.15 7.13 13.54
N GLY A 137 5.73 7.17 14.80
CA GLY A 137 6.09 6.16 15.80
C GLY A 137 5.40 4.84 15.51
N LEU A 138 6.16 3.74 15.51
CA LEU A 138 5.67 2.38 15.35
C LEU A 138 6.13 1.51 16.53
N ASP A 139 5.18 0.90 17.24
CA ASP A 139 5.41 -0.15 18.23
C ASP A 139 5.40 -1.50 17.51
N ILE A 140 6.56 -2.16 17.44
CA ILE A 140 6.76 -3.38 16.65
C ILE A 140 6.18 -4.59 17.37
N ALA A 141 5.17 -5.21 16.77
CA ALA A 141 4.57 -6.45 17.24
C ALA A 141 5.24 -7.70 16.64
N VAL A 142 5.59 -7.66 15.35
CA VAL A 142 6.18 -8.77 14.61
C VAL A 142 7.25 -8.28 13.66
N VAL A 143 8.34 -9.03 13.53
CA VAL A 143 9.36 -8.87 12.49
C VAL A 143 9.38 -10.14 11.65
N GLU A 144 9.16 -10.01 10.34
CA GLU A 144 9.23 -11.09 9.37
C GLU A 144 10.49 -10.94 8.53
N GLU A 145 11.45 -11.84 8.71
CA GLU A 145 12.73 -11.82 8.00
C GLU A 145 12.67 -12.73 6.76
N LEU A 146 12.78 -12.15 5.57
CA LEU A 146 12.72 -12.87 4.30
C LEU A 146 14.10 -12.98 3.60
N GLY A 147 15.16 -12.81 4.35
CA GLY A 147 16.55 -12.94 3.87
C GLY A 147 17.11 -11.63 3.28
N ALA A 148 16.59 -11.10 2.20
CA ALA A 148 17.03 -9.83 1.62
C ALA A 148 16.38 -8.62 2.25
N ASP A 149 15.11 -8.74 2.61
CA ASP A 149 14.26 -7.72 3.22
C ASP A 149 13.67 -8.25 4.52
N SER A 150 13.27 -7.34 5.40
CA SER A 150 12.43 -7.62 6.57
C SER A 150 11.20 -6.73 6.53
N TYR A 151 10.07 -7.28 6.99
CA TYR A 151 8.85 -6.53 7.20
C TYR A 151 8.60 -6.35 8.69
N LEU A 152 8.38 -5.10 9.08
CA LEU A 152 7.99 -4.71 10.42
C LEU A 152 6.47 -4.56 10.45
N TYR A 153 5.80 -5.28 11.34
CA TYR A 153 4.37 -5.16 11.58
C TYR A 153 4.15 -4.60 12.96
N GLY A 154 3.36 -3.56 13.07
CA GLY A 154 3.09 -2.92 14.34
C GLY A 154 1.88 -2.00 14.29
N THR A 155 1.70 -1.21 15.34
CA THR A 155 0.66 -0.19 15.46
C THR A 155 1.31 1.17 15.72
N LEU A 156 0.54 2.25 15.60
CA LEU A 156 1.03 3.58 16.01
C LEU A 156 1.51 3.52 17.45
N ALA A 157 2.68 4.11 17.71
CA ALA A 157 3.26 4.15 19.05
C ALA A 157 2.43 5.02 19.99
N GLY A 158 2.35 4.56 21.26
CA GLY A 158 1.70 5.31 22.33
C GLY A 158 0.17 5.15 22.37
N LEU A 159 -0.41 4.17 21.67
CA LEU A 159 -1.82 3.81 21.82
C LEU A 159 -2.07 3.15 23.16
N SER A 160 -3.19 3.49 23.82
CA SER A 160 -3.67 2.80 25.00
C SER A 160 -4.17 1.39 24.66
N GLU A 161 -4.33 0.51 25.68
CA GLU A 161 -4.85 -0.85 25.46
C GLU A 161 -6.23 -0.86 24.80
N GLU A 162 -7.07 0.13 25.09
CA GLU A 162 -8.39 0.27 24.48
C GLU A 162 -8.29 0.67 23.00
N GLU A 163 -7.36 1.56 22.65
CA GLU A 163 -7.10 1.99 21.27
C GLU A 163 -6.42 0.92 20.42
N LEU A 164 -5.69 -0.01 21.05
CA LEU A 164 -5.09 -1.16 20.34
C LEU A 164 -6.16 -2.13 19.82
N VAL A 165 -7.34 -2.17 20.44
CA VAL A 165 -8.45 -2.99 19.95
C VAL A 165 -9.03 -2.37 18.70
N GLY A 166 -8.68 -2.97 17.54
CA GLY A 166 -9.09 -2.46 16.22
C GLY A 166 -8.11 -1.45 15.61
N ALA A 167 -6.98 -1.18 16.26
CA ALA A 167 -5.93 -0.35 15.70
C ALA A 167 -5.44 -0.91 14.35
N GLN A 168 -5.25 -0.02 13.41
CA GLN A 168 -4.73 -0.38 12.10
C GLN A 168 -3.29 -0.87 12.20
N GLN A 169 -3.01 -2.02 11.62
CA GLN A 169 -1.66 -2.53 11.47
C GLN A 169 -0.90 -1.70 10.42
N ILE A 170 0.28 -1.25 10.78
CA ILE A 170 1.23 -0.59 9.88
C ILE A 170 2.30 -1.59 9.51
N VAL A 171 2.65 -1.60 8.22
CA VAL A 171 3.69 -2.45 7.66
C VAL A 171 4.79 -1.60 7.05
N ALA A 172 6.04 -1.82 7.47
CA ALA A 172 7.19 -1.16 6.85
C ALA A 172 8.19 -2.20 6.34
N ARG A 173 8.74 -1.99 5.14
CA ARG A 173 9.83 -2.81 4.61
C ARG A 173 11.16 -2.14 4.91
N VAL A 174 12.07 -2.90 5.48
CA VAL A 174 13.43 -2.47 5.79
C VAL A 174 14.46 -3.50 5.33
N GLY A 175 15.72 -3.11 5.19
CA GLY A 175 16.78 -4.07 4.88
C GLY A 175 16.92 -5.12 6.00
N ALA A 176 17.18 -6.37 5.67
CA ALA A 176 17.22 -7.50 6.60
C ALA A 176 18.14 -7.30 7.83
N ARG A 177 19.22 -6.52 7.65
CA ARG A 177 20.17 -6.23 8.75
C ARG A 177 19.86 -4.95 9.51
N GLN A 178 18.76 -4.29 9.19
CA GLN A 178 18.30 -3.04 9.83
C GLN A 178 17.03 -3.25 10.64
N ALA A 179 16.51 -4.49 10.67
CA ALA A 179 15.31 -4.80 11.41
C ALA A 179 15.58 -4.68 12.91
N PRO A 180 14.81 -3.84 13.63
CA PRO A 180 14.83 -3.76 15.10
C PRO A 180 14.24 -5.01 15.71
N ALA A 181 14.41 -5.18 17.02
CA ALA A 181 13.83 -6.31 17.73
C ALA A 181 12.31 -6.14 17.92
N LYS A 182 11.61 -7.29 18.05
CA LYS A 182 10.21 -7.30 18.45
C LYS A 182 10.04 -6.61 19.81
N GLY A 183 9.03 -5.76 19.93
CA GLY A 183 8.73 -4.99 21.13
C GLY A 183 9.47 -3.66 21.22
N GLU A 184 10.33 -3.35 20.26
CA GLU A 184 10.94 -2.01 20.17
C GLU A 184 9.99 -1.01 19.50
N THR A 185 10.14 0.25 19.89
CA THR A 185 9.49 1.38 19.22
C THR A 185 10.48 2.04 18.27
N VAL A 186 10.09 2.27 17.04
CA VAL A 186 10.89 2.96 16.04
C VAL A 186 10.15 4.16 15.47
N ARG A 187 10.89 5.10 14.87
CA ARG A 187 10.33 6.17 14.06
C ARG A 187 10.49 5.84 12.59
N LEU A 188 9.39 5.90 11.85
CA LEU A 188 9.34 5.68 10.41
C LEU A 188 9.22 7.01 9.67
N ALA A 189 10.24 7.35 8.91
CA ALA A 189 10.19 8.47 7.97
C ALA A 189 9.76 7.96 6.58
N ALA A 190 8.96 8.75 5.88
CA ALA A 190 8.62 8.51 4.49
C ALA A 190 9.10 9.68 3.62
N ASP A 191 9.48 9.42 2.39
CA ASP A 191 9.73 10.45 1.41
C ASP A 191 8.41 11.16 1.07
N PRO A 192 8.30 12.48 1.26
CA PRO A 192 7.07 13.21 0.95
C PRO A 192 6.55 13.02 -0.49
N SER A 193 7.44 12.75 -1.44
CA SER A 193 7.07 12.47 -2.84
C SER A 193 6.37 11.11 -3.04
N GLN A 194 6.47 10.21 -2.04
CA GLN A 194 5.86 8.88 -2.05
C GLN A 194 4.66 8.77 -1.11
N VAL A 195 4.22 9.90 -0.56
CA VAL A 195 3.01 9.97 0.26
C VAL A 195 1.82 10.30 -0.62
N HIS A 196 0.85 9.41 -0.66
CA HIS A 196 -0.44 9.65 -1.31
C HIS A 196 -1.41 10.28 -0.31
N VAL A 197 -2.23 11.20 -0.78
CA VAL A 197 -3.24 11.88 0.04
C VAL A 197 -4.61 11.61 -0.56
N PHE A 198 -5.53 11.14 0.27
CA PHE A 198 -6.91 10.84 -0.12
C PHE A 198 -7.88 11.68 0.71
N SER A 199 -8.95 12.14 0.04
CA SER A 199 -10.08 12.77 0.68
C SER A 199 -10.88 11.73 1.49
N ASN A 200 -11.22 12.04 2.74
CA ASN A 200 -12.09 11.18 3.53
C ASN A 200 -13.56 11.28 3.09
N LYS A 201 -13.94 12.35 2.37
CA LYS A 201 -15.31 12.52 1.87
C LYS A 201 -15.59 11.74 0.59
N THR A 202 -14.65 11.78 -0.36
CA THR A 202 -14.83 11.17 -1.68
C THR A 202 -14.10 9.84 -1.83
N GLU A 203 -13.21 9.51 -0.89
CA GLU A 203 -12.24 8.41 -0.97
C GLU A 203 -11.28 8.50 -2.17
N GLU A 204 -11.33 9.59 -2.94
CA GLU A 204 -10.47 9.80 -4.10
C GLU A 204 -9.11 10.38 -3.70
N ARG A 205 -8.10 10.06 -4.50
CA ARG A 205 -6.76 10.63 -4.35
C ARG A 205 -6.74 12.09 -4.79
N ILE A 206 -6.16 12.95 -3.97
CA ILE A 206 -6.02 14.40 -4.22
C ILE A 206 -4.56 14.85 -4.45
N SER A 207 -3.59 13.95 -4.26
CA SER A 207 -2.15 14.21 -4.52
C SER A 207 -1.64 13.48 -5.75
#